data_b15e018fe8a83182f9961d34c031cecb
#
_entry.id   b15e018fe8a83182f9961d34c031cecb
#
_cell.length_a   1.000
_cell.length_b   1.000
_cell.length_c   1.000
_cell.angle_alpha   90.00
_cell.angle_beta   90.00
_cell.angle_gamma   90.00
#
_symmetry.space_group_name_H-M   'P 1'
#
loop_
_entity.id
_entity.type
_entity.pdbx_description
1 polymer ?
#
loop_
_entity_poly.entity_id
_entity_poly.type
_entity_poly.pdbx_seq_one_letter_code
_entity_poly.pdbx_strand_id
1 'polypeptide(L)'
;MALTLGIDVAVRAAHQATLARDGKTVWRGHKFMTRPDELERVWAGVGVEGPAELTVVLEPTRNAWIVIAEWFRRRGAKVVMVPTTQSADLRKYYSKHAKNDRIDSELLARLPLLHPEGLRPYAGQGPADPLRRLVKQRSTMVKRRTAVYARLDALIELLGPTWYAVLGSNYGNAALELLARYADPHAVIRLGQARLARFLAARSRGNWRDEHAAGLIAAATETLVLWNVEGTDGVNFAELSADIAHEAEQALFLTRQIKDIDERIANLYADADPQGIVASAPGVGPTISAVIAGRIGDPHRFTSLAAIRAYTGLVPKVSQSGVVKTESSITKAGDPLLREMLYTAADQARKVDPQFAAKYQRLMAGDRHHDSAICHLAAMLVTRIATCMRAGQPYXLRDTDSTAITESEGRAIIKQRYQLDPRQRDHVRHKLMRDRRNKAGQESQKSPSAPTSQPAKPKPMTSAQVA
;
A
#
# COMPACT_ATOMS: atom_id res chain seq x y z
N MET A 1 39.26 -0.39 -14.95
CA MET A 1 39.08 -1.60 -14.10
C MET A 1 37.91 -1.37 -13.17
N ALA A 2 36.90 -2.26 -13.21
CA ALA A 2 35.68 -2.10 -12.41
C ALA A 2 35.89 -2.62 -11.00
N LEU A 3 35.86 -1.74 -10.01
CA LEU A 3 36.01 -2.06 -8.60
C LEU A 3 34.62 -2.08 -7.97
N THR A 4 34.24 -3.20 -7.35
CA THR A 4 32.88 -3.41 -6.83
C THR A 4 32.93 -3.87 -5.38
N LEU A 5 32.18 -3.19 -4.51
CA LEU A 5 32.01 -3.56 -3.10
C LEU A 5 30.58 -4.05 -2.89
N GLY A 6 30.41 -5.34 -2.66
CA GLY A 6 29.12 -5.93 -2.31
C GLY A 6 28.96 -5.94 -0.79
N ILE A 7 27.86 -5.39 -0.29
CA ILE A 7 27.60 -5.31 1.14
C ILE A 7 26.27 -6.01 1.49
N ASP A 8 26.35 -7.07 2.25
CA ASP A 8 25.19 -7.70 2.88
C ASP A 8 24.85 -6.93 4.16
N VAL A 9 23.71 -6.24 4.15
CA VAL A 9 23.34 -5.30 5.21
C VAL A 9 22.55 -6.01 6.31
N ALA A 10 23.08 -6.05 7.52
CA ALA A 10 22.40 -6.52 8.72
C ALA A 10 21.73 -5.34 9.46
N VAL A 11 20.66 -5.61 10.20
CA VAL A 11 19.93 -4.56 10.94
C VAL A 11 20.54 -4.31 12.32
N ARG A 12 20.94 -5.36 13.04
CA ARG A 12 21.48 -5.24 14.41
C ARG A 12 22.83 -5.92 14.60
N ALA A 13 23.27 -6.67 13.58
CA ALA A 13 24.56 -7.36 13.58
C ALA A 13 25.54 -6.60 12.69
N ALA A 14 26.77 -7.05 12.64
CA ALA A 14 27.76 -6.51 11.72
C ALA A 14 27.39 -6.84 10.27
N HIS A 15 27.53 -5.87 9.39
CA HIS A 15 27.41 -6.05 7.94
C HIS A 15 28.59 -6.88 7.45
N GLN A 16 28.44 -7.51 6.27
CA GLN A 16 29.57 -8.20 5.64
C GLN A 16 29.82 -7.60 4.26
N ALA A 17 31.09 -7.31 3.98
CA ALA A 17 31.52 -6.74 2.72
C ALA A 17 32.49 -7.66 1.98
N THR A 18 32.40 -7.66 0.67
CA THR A 18 33.33 -8.34 -0.24
C THR A 18 33.72 -7.35 -1.34
N LEU A 19 35.02 -7.20 -1.56
CA LEU A 19 35.57 -6.38 -2.65
C LEU A 19 35.95 -7.28 -3.81
N ALA A 20 35.55 -6.88 -5.01
CA ALA A 20 35.92 -7.55 -6.26
C ALA A 20 36.51 -6.54 -7.25
N ARG A 21 37.46 -6.97 -8.05
CA ARG A 21 38.06 -6.21 -9.13
C ARG A 21 37.86 -7.00 -10.42
N ASP A 22 37.14 -6.43 -11.37
CA ASP A 22 36.80 -7.09 -12.65
C ASP A 22 36.22 -8.50 -12.44
N GLY A 23 35.34 -8.64 -11.42
CA GLY A 23 34.63 -9.87 -11.09
C GLY A 23 35.45 -10.87 -10.25
N LYS A 24 36.74 -10.61 -10.00
CA LYS A 24 37.60 -11.44 -9.15
C LYS A 24 37.67 -10.89 -7.73
N THR A 25 37.46 -11.75 -6.74
CA THR A 25 37.48 -11.36 -5.33
C THR A 25 38.87 -10.90 -4.91
N VAL A 26 38.96 -9.67 -4.39
CA VAL A 26 40.19 -9.11 -3.79
C VAL A 26 40.28 -9.50 -2.31
N TRP A 27 39.20 -9.23 -1.57
CA TRP A 27 39.03 -9.72 -0.19
C TRP A 27 37.54 -9.95 0.09
N ARG A 28 37.23 -10.76 1.09
CA ARG A 28 35.86 -11.19 1.39
C ARG A 28 35.59 -11.33 2.89
N GLY A 29 34.31 -11.18 3.23
CA GLY A 29 33.83 -11.44 4.58
C GLY A 29 34.30 -10.41 5.62
N HIS A 30 34.63 -9.22 5.18
CA HIS A 30 35.00 -8.14 6.12
C HIS A 30 33.78 -7.69 6.90
N LYS A 31 33.82 -7.77 8.21
CA LYS A 31 32.74 -7.39 9.10
C LYS A 31 32.90 -5.96 9.60
N PHE A 32 31.81 -5.20 9.60
CA PHE A 32 31.81 -3.82 10.09
C PHE A 32 30.41 -3.40 10.52
N MET A 33 30.35 -2.44 11.44
CA MET A 33 29.12 -1.78 11.87
C MET A 33 28.98 -0.43 11.15
N THR A 34 27.76 0.13 11.16
CA THR A 34 27.52 1.50 10.66
C THR A 34 28.05 2.51 11.69
N ARG A 35 29.38 2.60 11.79
CA ARG A 35 30.12 3.53 12.64
C ARG A 35 31.16 4.27 11.81
N PRO A 36 31.37 5.56 12.06
CA PRO A 36 32.30 6.37 11.24
C PRO A 36 33.69 5.73 11.07
N ASP A 37 34.29 5.29 12.14
CA ASP A 37 35.61 4.69 12.13
C ASP A 37 35.68 3.37 11.37
N GLU A 38 34.62 2.56 11.47
CA GLU A 38 34.55 1.28 10.79
C GLU A 38 34.31 1.45 9.29
N LEU A 39 33.44 2.41 8.90
CA LEU A 39 33.23 2.78 7.51
C LEU A 39 34.51 3.36 6.87
N GLU A 40 35.25 4.18 7.60
CA GLU A 40 36.56 4.70 7.14
C GLU A 40 37.57 3.57 6.93
N ARG A 41 37.59 2.56 7.80
CA ARG A 41 38.45 1.37 7.61
C ARG A 41 38.07 0.59 6.35
N VAL A 42 36.77 0.42 6.08
CA VAL A 42 36.29 -0.23 4.84
C VAL A 42 36.76 0.58 3.63
N TRP A 43 36.59 1.91 3.68
CA TRP A 43 36.98 2.81 2.60
C TRP A 43 38.48 2.74 2.32
N ALA A 44 39.30 2.77 3.36
CA ALA A 44 40.76 2.64 3.26
C ALA A 44 41.14 1.27 2.67
N GLY A 45 40.42 0.21 3.05
CA GLY A 45 40.65 -1.15 2.55
C GLY A 45 40.24 -1.35 1.07
N VAL A 46 39.43 -0.47 0.53
CA VAL A 46 39.07 -0.47 -0.89
C VAL A 46 40.24 0.05 -1.73
N GLY A 47 41.02 0.98 -1.22
CA GLY A 47 42.21 1.49 -1.87
C GLY A 47 41.91 2.22 -3.18
N VAL A 48 40.90 3.09 -3.18
CA VAL A 48 40.50 3.84 -4.35
C VAL A 48 41.36 5.09 -4.53
N GLU A 49 41.97 5.22 -5.70
CA GLU A 49 42.67 6.45 -6.06
C GLU A 49 41.71 7.54 -6.52
N GLY A 50 40.55 7.12 -7.09
CA GLY A 50 39.46 8.00 -7.48
C GLY A 50 38.10 7.40 -7.08
N PRO A 51 37.25 8.15 -6.37
CA PRO A 51 35.99 7.64 -5.85
C PRO A 51 34.99 7.17 -6.94
N ALA A 52 35.06 7.74 -8.14
CA ALA A 52 34.18 7.40 -9.26
C ALA A 52 34.41 5.97 -9.79
N GLU A 53 35.51 5.33 -9.41
CA GLU A 53 35.81 3.97 -9.86
C GLU A 53 35.11 2.87 -9.03
N LEU A 54 34.60 3.21 -7.84
CA LEU A 54 33.94 2.24 -6.95
C LEU A 54 32.44 2.19 -7.20
N THR A 55 31.93 0.97 -7.44
CA THR A 55 30.49 0.67 -7.41
C THR A 55 30.18 -0.11 -6.14
N VAL A 56 29.28 0.41 -5.32
CA VAL A 56 28.80 -0.24 -4.09
C VAL A 56 27.45 -0.87 -4.39
N VAL A 57 27.30 -2.16 -4.10
CA VAL A 57 26.08 -2.93 -4.34
C VAL A 57 25.45 -3.33 -3.01
N LEU A 58 24.19 -2.95 -2.81
CA LEU A 58 23.45 -3.16 -1.56
C LEU A 58 22.11 -3.84 -1.83
N GLU A 59 21.68 -4.69 -0.90
CA GLU A 59 20.29 -5.13 -0.84
C GLU A 59 19.55 -4.25 0.18
N PRO A 60 18.42 -3.61 -0.19
CA PRO A 60 17.66 -2.78 0.75
C PRO A 60 17.07 -3.61 1.90
N THR A 61 17.66 -3.48 3.08
CA THR A 61 17.23 -4.16 4.31
C THR A 61 16.68 -3.12 5.27
N ARG A 62 15.37 -3.02 5.39
CA ARG A 62 14.64 -2.00 6.16
C ARG A 62 15.17 -0.59 5.80
N ASN A 63 15.73 0.16 6.78
CA ASN A 63 16.35 1.46 6.57
C ASN A 63 17.86 1.45 6.84
N ALA A 64 18.41 0.31 7.29
CA ALA A 64 19.84 0.21 7.66
C ALA A 64 20.77 0.51 6.48
N TRP A 65 20.35 0.14 5.27
CA TRP A 65 21.12 0.35 4.04
C TRP A 65 21.29 1.84 3.69
N ILE A 66 20.33 2.70 4.08
CA ILE A 66 20.29 4.11 3.63
C ILE A 66 21.53 4.89 4.12
N VAL A 67 21.87 4.71 5.39
CA VAL A 67 23.02 5.40 5.97
C VAL A 67 24.32 4.99 5.25
N ILE A 68 24.46 3.69 4.99
CA ILE A 68 25.63 3.14 4.27
C ILE A 68 25.66 3.69 2.84
N ALA A 69 24.53 3.62 2.14
CA ALA A 69 24.41 4.11 0.75
C ALA A 69 24.81 5.60 0.66
N GLU A 70 24.27 6.45 1.56
CA GLU A 70 24.58 7.87 1.60
C GLU A 70 26.05 8.13 1.92
N TRP A 71 26.62 7.37 2.86
CA TRP A 71 28.00 7.53 3.26
C TRP A 71 28.96 7.32 2.07
N PHE A 72 28.76 6.23 1.30
CA PHE A 72 29.56 5.94 0.12
C PHE A 72 29.28 6.91 -1.04
N ARG A 73 27.99 7.23 -1.27
CA ARG A 73 27.60 8.15 -2.34
C ARG A 73 28.22 9.54 -2.15
N ARG A 74 28.23 10.04 -0.92
CA ARG A 74 28.82 11.35 -0.60
C ARG A 74 30.33 11.39 -0.80
N ARG A 75 30.97 10.23 -0.83
CA ARG A 75 32.40 10.09 -1.15
C ARG A 75 32.66 9.86 -2.65
N GLY A 76 31.60 9.97 -3.47
CA GLY A 76 31.69 9.87 -4.91
C GLY A 76 31.55 8.48 -5.50
N ALA A 77 31.31 7.45 -4.67
CA ALA A 77 31.09 6.11 -5.17
C ALA A 77 29.71 6.01 -5.87
N LYS A 78 29.65 5.20 -6.90
CA LYS A 78 28.37 4.83 -7.52
C LYS A 78 27.70 3.78 -6.63
N VAL A 79 26.49 4.06 -6.15
CA VAL A 79 25.74 3.12 -5.30
C VAL A 79 24.59 2.56 -6.12
N VAL A 80 24.46 1.23 -6.15
CA VAL A 80 23.36 0.54 -6.82
C VAL A 80 22.70 -0.46 -5.86
N MET A 81 21.43 -0.69 -6.09
CA MET A 81 20.62 -1.59 -5.25
C MET A 81 20.10 -2.76 -6.07
N VAL A 82 20.06 -3.93 -5.46
CA VAL A 82 19.39 -5.09 -6.02
C VAL A 82 18.07 -5.31 -5.26
N PRO A 83 16.93 -5.44 -5.96
CA PRO A 83 15.67 -5.76 -5.29
C PRO A 83 15.73 -7.09 -4.54
N THR A 84 15.14 -7.14 -3.33
CA THR A 84 15.18 -8.34 -2.47
C THR A 84 14.63 -9.60 -3.14
N THR A 85 13.60 -9.44 -3.99
CA THR A 85 13.06 -10.57 -4.75
C THR A 85 14.08 -11.14 -5.73
N GLN A 86 14.82 -10.26 -6.40
CA GLN A 86 15.82 -10.64 -7.39
C GLN A 86 17.04 -11.29 -6.71
N SER A 87 17.51 -10.75 -5.60
CA SER A 87 18.62 -11.34 -4.84
C SER A 87 18.24 -12.72 -4.30
N ALA A 88 16.99 -12.90 -3.84
CA ALA A 88 16.50 -14.21 -3.38
C ALA A 88 16.50 -15.25 -4.50
N ASP A 89 16.08 -14.86 -5.71
CA ASP A 89 16.08 -15.78 -6.86
C ASP A 89 17.51 -16.12 -7.31
N LEU A 90 18.41 -15.15 -7.28
CA LEU A 90 19.82 -15.37 -7.61
C LEU A 90 20.51 -16.29 -6.57
N ARG A 91 20.18 -16.11 -5.27
CA ARG A 91 20.67 -17.01 -4.23
C ARG A 91 20.24 -18.46 -4.48
N LYS A 92 18.98 -18.69 -4.85
CA LYS A 92 18.47 -20.03 -5.18
C LYS A 92 19.22 -20.63 -6.36
N TYR A 93 19.59 -19.81 -7.33
CA TYR A 93 20.32 -20.27 -8.51
C TYR A 93 21.75 -20.67 -8.17
N TYR A 94 22.47 -19.83 -7.39
CA TYR A 94 23.89 -20.01 -7.11
C TYR A 94 24.19 -20.88 -5.88
N SER A 95 23.24 -20.97 -4.91
CA SER A 95 23.47 -21.73 -3.68
C SER A 95 22.20 -22.42 -3.18
N LYS A 96 21.89 -23.56 -3.78
CA LYS A 96 20.64 -24.29 -3.51
C LYS A 96 20.51 -24.78 -2.05
N HIS A 97 21.63 -24.94 -1.33
CA HIS A 97 21.63 -25.55 -0.01
C HIS A 97 22.48 -24.84 1.06
N ALA A 98 23.08 -23.68 0.76
CA ALA A 98 23.91 -22.96 1.72
C ALA A 98 23.48 -21.49 1.81
N LYS A 99 22.94 -21.09 2.95
CA LYS A 99 22.70 -19.68 3.26
C LYS A 99 23.82 -19.23 4.21
N ASN A 100 24.60 -18.24 3.76
CA ASN A 100 25.74 -17.72 4.50
C ASN A 100 25.95 -16.27 4.04
N ASP A 101 26.01 -15.33 4.98
CA ASP A 101 26.17 -13.88 4.75
C ASP A 101 27.39 -13.54 3.88
N ARG A 102 28.43 -14.37 3.97
CA ARG A 102 29.66 -14.22 3.16
C ARG A 102 29.41 -14.51 1.68
N ILE A 103 28.58 -15.54 1.39
CA ILE A 103 28.16 -15.87 0.01
C ILE A 103 27.31 -14.73 -0.54
N ASP A 104 26.45 -14.15 0.29
CA ASP A 104 25.58 -13.06 -0.11
C ASP A 104 26.37 -11.81 -0.52
N SER A 105 27.39 -11.41 0.26
CA SER A 105 28.23 -10.26 -0.10
C SER A 105 29.10 -10.52 -1.34
N GLU A 106 29.57 -11.76 -1.54
CA GLU A 106 30.31 -12.16 -2.74
C GLU A 106 29.43 -12.06 -3.98
N LEU A 107 28.19 -12.56 -3.90
CA LEU A 107 27.24 -12.47 -5.00
C LEU A 107 26.94 -11.01 -5.35
N LEU A 108 26.69 -10.18 -4.35
CA LEU A 108 26.43 -8.74 -4.56
C LEU A 108 27.61 -8.06 -5.27
N ALA A 109 28.86 -8.38 -4.88
CA ALA A 109 30.06 -7.80 -5.49
C ALA A 109 30.23 -8.17 -6.96
N ARG A 110 29.62 -9.27 -7.40
CA ARG A 110 29.71 -9.76 -8.78
C ARG A 110 28.53 -9.34 -9.67
N LEU A 111 27.44 -8.84 -9.07
CA LEU A 111 26.22 -8.51 -9.82
C LEU A 111 26.38 -7.47 -10.92
N PRO A 112 27.18 -6.39 -10.75
CA PRO A 112 27.37 -5.43 -11.83
C PRO A 112 27.93 -6.02 -13.10
N LEU A 113 28.70 -7.11 -12.97
CA LEU A 113 29.26 -7.84 -14.11
C LEU A 113 28.28 -8.87 -14.68
N LEU A 114 27.57 -9.59 -13.79
CA LEU A 114 26.72 -10.71 -14.18
C LEU A 114 25.33 -10.28 -14.65
N HIS A 115 24.74 -9.31 -13.95
CA HIS A 115 23.33 -8.91 -14.19
C HIS A 115 23.17 -7.38 -13.98
N PRO A 116 23.85 -6.54 -14.77
CA PRO A 116 23.79 -5.09 -14.62
C PRO A 116 22.37 -4.52 -14.81
N GLU A 117 21.55 -5.17 -15.61
CA GLU A 117 20.17 -4.75 -15.92
C GLU A 117 19.23 -4.83 -14.72
N GLY A 118 19.56 -5.63 -13.71
CA GLY A 118 18.76 -5.79 -12.50
C GLY A 118 19.05 -4.75 -11.42
N LEU A 119 20.13 -3.99 -11.59
CA LEU A 119 20.60 -3.04 -10.57
C LEU A 119 19.94 -1.67 -10.74
N ARG A 120 19.58 -1.05 -9.62
CA ARG A 120 18.92 0.26 -9.60
C ARG A 120 19.84 1.30 -8.95
N PRO A 121 20.19 2.36 -9.67
CA PRO A 121 21.04 3.42 -9.09
C PRO A 121 20.37 4.08 -7.89
N TYR A 122 21.15 4.38 -6.86
CA TYR A 122 20.72 5.17 -5.71
C TYR A 122 21.26 6.60 -5.88
N ALA A 123 20.35 7.54 -6.07
CA ALA A 123 20.69 8.94 -6.34
C ALA A 123 20.74 9.81 -5.07
N GLY A 124 20.48 9.22 -3.90
CA GLY A 124 20.48 9.94 -2.63
C GLY A 124 19.09 10.24 -2.11
N GLN A 125 19.05 10.89 -0.94
CA GLN A 125 17.80 11.35 -0.33
C GLN A 125 17.41 12.67 -0.99
N GLY A 126 16.36 12.65 -1.78
CA GLY A 126 15.85 13.84 -2.45
C GLY A 126 14.84 14.60 -1.58
N PRO A 127 14.35 15.76 -2.06
CA PRO A 127 13.39 16.57 -1.30
C PRO A 127 12.05 15.85 -1.05
N ALA A 128 11.69 14.89 -1.89
CA ALA A 128 10.47 14.10 -1.73
C ALA A 128 10.60 12.99 -0.68
N ASP A 129 11.79 12.72 -0.15
CA ASP A 129 12.00 11.56 0.74
C ASP A 129 11.25 11.67 2.07
N PRO A 130 11.23 12.81 2.79
CA PRO A 130 10.39 12.94 3.97
C PRO A 130 8.90 12.74 3.67
N LEU A 131 8.45 13.25 2.54
CA LEU A 131 7.07 13.09 2.07
C LEU A 131 6.76 11.60 1.83
N ARG A 132 7.67 10.87 1.20
CA ARG A 132 7.55 9.42 0.94
C ARG A 132 7.28 8.63 2.22
N ARG A 133 8.01 8.93 3.30
CA ARG A 133 7.84 8.27 4.59
C ARG A 133 6.52 8.66 5.24
N LEU A 134 6.19 9.95 5.20
CA LEU A 134 5.02 10.48 5.91
C LEU A 134 3.70 10.03 5.31
N VAL A 135 3.58 9.96 3.98
CA VAL A 135 2.36 9.45 3.32
C VAL A 135 2.13 7.97 3.65
N LYS A 136 3.20 7.19 3.80
CA LYS A 136 3.08 5.78 4.22
C LYS A 136 2.62 5.69 5.68
N GLN A 137 3.17 6.52 6.56
CA GLN A 137 2.75 6.59 7.98
C GLN A 137 1.28 6.95 8.08
N ARG A 138 0.82 7.95 7.32
CA ARG A 138 -0.58 8.35 7.24
C ARG A 138 -1.48 7.17 6.86
N SER A 139 -1.12 6.48 5.78
CA SER A 139 -1.88 5.31 5.30
C SER A 139 -1.99 4.25 6.39
N THR A 140 -0.90 3.97 7.09
CA THR A 140 -0.89 3.00 8.21
C THR A 140 -1.84 3.45 9.33
N MET A 141 -1.85 4.72 9.69
CA MET A 141 -2.73 5.24 10.74
C MET A 141 -4.20 5.19 10.34
N VAL A 142 -4.51 5.50 9.08
CA VAL A 142 -5.89 5.39 8.55
C VAL A 142 -6.36 3.93 8.64
N LYS A 143 -5.52 2.97 8.27
CA LYS A 143 -5.85 1.53 8.36
C LYS A 143 -6.05 1.07 9.81
N ARG A 144 -5.22 1.57 10.74
CA ARG A 144 -5.39 1.31 12.17
C ARG A 144 -6.73 1.86 12.66
N ARG A 145 -7.09 3.08 12.28
CA ARG A 145 -8.38 3.69 12.65
C ARG A 145 -9.57 2.89 12.10
N THR A 146 -9.48 2.42 10.86
CA THR A 146 -10.50 1.55 10.26
C THR A 146 -10.68 0.26 11.07
N ALA A 147 -9.59 -0.32 11.53
CA ALA A 147 -9.63 -1.53 12.38
C ALA A 147 -10.30 -1.23 13.74
N VAL A 148 -10.04 -0.04 14.31
CA VAL A 148 -10.70 0.41 15.54
C VAL A 148 -12.22 0.55 15.30
N TYR A 149 -12.64 1.15 14.18
CA TYR A 149 -14.06 1.28 13.83
C TYR A 149 -14.75 -0.10 13.72
N ALA A 150 -14.07 -1.08 13.14
CA ALA A 150 -14.62 -2.44 13.05
C ALA A 150 -14.83 -3.09 14.44
N ARG A 151 -13.91 -2.81 15.38
CA ARG A 151 -14.09 -3.29 16.78
C ARG A 151 -15.21 -2.53 17.49
N LEU A 152 -15.33 -1.22 17.25
CA LEU A 152 -16.46 -0.42 17.76
C LEU A 152 -17.80 -0.97 17.26
N ASP A 153 -17.90 -1.26 15.97
CA ASP A 153 -19.11 -1.84 15.37
C ASP A 153 -19.51 -3.12 16.11
N ALA A 154 -18.57 -4.01 16.34
CA ALA A 154 -18.84 -5.28 17.03
C ALA A 154 -19.33 -5.08 18.48
N LEU A 155 -18.82 -4.06 19.16
CA LEU A 155 -19.26 -3.73 20.52
C LEU A 155 -20.64 -3.05 20.52
N ILE A 156 -20.88 -2.14 19.58
CA ILE A 156 -22.16 -1.40 19.48
C ILE A 156 -23.30 -2.36 19.08
N GLU A 157 -23.00 -3.44 18.34
CA GLU A 157 -23.98 -4.49 18.03
C GLU A 157 -24.64 -5.03 19.32
N LEU A 158 -23.91 -5.07 20.42
CA LEU A 158 -24.43 -5.51 21.72
C LEU A 158 -25.41 -4.49 22.34
N LEU A 159 -25.35 -3.23 21.93
CA LEU A 159 -26.28 -2.19 22.38
C LEU A 159 -27.59 -2.19 21.56
N GLY A 160 -27.54 -2.71 20.32
CA GLY A 160 -28.70 -2.83 19.46
C GLY A 160 -28.69 -1.89 18.25
N PRO A 161 -29.56 -2.15 17.26
CA PRO A 161 -29.51 -1.47 15.95
C PRO A 161 -29.86 0.01 16.00
N THR A 162 -30.64 0.45 16.96
CA THR A 162 -31.07 1.86 17.07
C THR A 162 -29.89 2.80 17.34
N TRP A 163 -28.82 2.31 17.99
CA TRP A 163 -27.60 3.08 18.18
C TRP A 163 -26.96 3.46 16.84
N TYR A 164 -26.91 2.53 15.87
CA TYR A 164 -26.38 2.84 14.54
C TYR A 164 -27.18 3.93 13.82
N ALA A 165 -28.49 3.91 13.97
CA ALA A 165 -29.37 4.90 13.33
C ALA A 165 -29.05 6.32 13.82
N VAL A 166 -28.68 6.46 15.08
CA VAL A 166 -28.37 7.77 15.68
C VAL A 166 -26.91 8.16 15.46
N LEU A 167 -25.96 7.21 15.65
CA LEU A 167 -24.52 7.48 15.53
C LEU A 167 -24.08 7.70 14.08
N GLY A 168 -24.80 7.11 13.14
CA GLY A 168 -24.46 7.15 11.71
C GLY A 168 -23.41 6.11 11.33
N SER A 169 -23.22 5.93 10.04
CA SER A 169 -22.32 4.92 9.48
C SER A 169 -20.82 5.29 9.58
N ASN A 170 -20.54 6.57 9.78
CA ASN A 170 -19.17 7.07 9.89
C ASN A 170 -19.02 7.77 11.24
N TYR A 171 -18.16 7.26 12.09
CA TYR A 171 -17.96 7.82 13.42
C TYR A 171 -17.32 9.22 13.35
N GLY A 172 -18.16 10.25 13.44
CA GLY A 172 -17.71 11.62 13.55
C GLY A 172 -17.22 11.93 14.98
N ASN A 173 -16.67 13.13 15.18
CA ASN A 173 -16.10 13.53 16.46
C ASN A 173 -17.13 13.44 17.59
N ALA A 174 -18.37 13.93 17.38
CA ALA A 174 -19.42 13.89 18.40
C ALA A 174 -19.79 12.47 18.79
N ALA A 175 -19.87 11.54 17.81
CA ALA A 175 -20.16 10.13 18.08
C ALA A 175 -19.05 9.50 18.93
N LEU A 176 -17.79 9.72 18.57
CA LEU A 176 -16.64 9.15 19.30
C LEU A 176 -16.53 9.74 20.72
N GLU A 177 -16.74 11.03 20.86
CA GLU A 177 -16.74 11.71 22.18
C GLU A 177 -17.87 11.18 23.08
N LEU A 178 -19.05 10.93 22.49
CA LEU A 178 -20.17 10.31 23.19
C LEU A 178 -19.81 8.90 23.67
N LEU A 179 -19.30 8.08 22.75
CA LEU A 179 -18.96 6.68 23.05
C LEU A 179 -17.82 6.58 24.08
N ALA A 180 -16.89 7.53 24.06
CA ALA A 180 -15.80 7.59 25.03
C ALA A 180 -16.29 7.92 26.46
N ARG A 181 -17.48 8.49 26.58
CA ARG A 181 -17.93 9.04 27.85
C ARG A 181 -19.27 8.48 28.35
N TYR A 182 -20.20 8.19 27.46
CA TYR A 182 -21.59 7.83 27.78
C TYR A 182 -22.09 6.62 26.95
N ALA A 183 -21.31 5.56 26.87
CA ALA A 183 -21.72 4.34 26.18
C ALA A 183 -22.60 3.42 27.02
N ASP A 184 -22.67 3.66 28.36
CA ASP A 184 -23.55 2.91 29.26
C ASP A 184 -25.00 3.43 29.10
N PRO A 185 -25.97 2.58 28.70
CA PRO A 185 -27.37 3.00 28.56
C PRO A 185 -27.97 3.65 29.81
N HIS A 186 -27.61 3.17 30.99
CA HIS A 186 -28.07 3.77 32.26
C HIS A 186 -27.53 5.20 32.41
N ALA A 187 -26.25 5.44 32.01
CA ALA A 187 -25.64 6.75 32.09
C ALA A 187 -26.29 7.75 31.11
N VAL A 188 -26.63 7.30 29.91
CA VAL A 188 -27.32 8.12 28.90
C VAL A 188 -28.67 8.59 29.43
N ILE A 189 -29.48 7.67 29.97
CA ILE A 189 -30.82 7.99 30.52
C ILE A 189 -30.69 8.92 31.70
N ARG A 190 -29.77 8.62 32.64
CA ARG A 190 -29.53 9.43 33.85
C ARG A 190 -29.08 10.86 33.51
N LEU A 191 -28.30 11.05 32.41
CA LEU A 191 -27.85 12.35 31.97
C LEU A 191 -29.01 13.25 31.53
N GLY A 192 -30.00 12.67 30.87
CA GLY A 192 -31.21 13.33 30.43
C GLY A 192 -31.01 14.15 29.12
N GLN A 193 -32.10 14.39 28.43
CA GLN A 193 -32.10 14.96 27.07
C GLN A 193 -31.40 16.32 27.00
N ALA A 194 -31.69 17.25 27.92
CA ALA A 194 -31.16 18.62 27.85
C ALA A 194 -29.64 18.66 28.01
N ARG A 195 -29.06 17.90 28.94
CA ARG A 195 -27.61 17.85 29.15
C ARG A 195 -26.93 17.10 27.97
N LEU A 196 -27.55 16.03 27.52
CA LEU A 196 -27.04 15.24 26.37
C LEU A 196 -27.04 16.12 25.10
N ALA A 197 -28.11 16.87 24.84
CA ALA A 197 -28.19 17.79 23.69
C ALA A 197 -27.08 18.84 23.71
N ARG A 198 -26.80 19.45 24.90
CA ARG A 198 -25.71 20.41 25.08
C ARG A 198 -24.35 19.76 24.81
N PHE A 199 -24.13 18.56 25.34
CA PHE A 199 -22.89 17.80 25.12
C PHE A 199 -22.64 17.56 23.62
N LEU A 200 -23.68 17.11 22.92
CA LEU A 200 -23.61 16.77 21.49
C LEU A 200 -23.39 18.02 20.62
N ALA A 201 -24.14 19.11 20.93
CA ALA A 201 -24.04 20.37 20.18
C ALA A 201 -22.63 20.96 20.22
N ALA A 202 -22.00 20.91 21.40
CA ALA A 202 -20.65 21.43 21.60
C ALA A 202 -19.60 20.64 20.76
N ARG A 203 -19.86 19.38 20.47
CA ARG A 203 -18.91 18.46 19.79
C ARG A 203 -19.21 18.23 18.31
N SER A 204 -20.39 18.67 17.85
CA SER A 204 -20.86 18.51 16.46
C SER A 204 -20.94 19.85 15.71
N ARG A 205 -20.39 20.94 16.28
CA ARG A 205 -20.56 22.31 15.74
C ARG A 205 -22.03 22.69 15.60
N GLY A 206 -22.86 22.22 16.55
CA GLY A 206 -24.29 22.49 16.58
C GLY A 206 -25.15 21.62 15.65
N ASN A 207 -24.57 20.65 14.97
CA ASN A 207 -25.33 19.78 14.05
C ASN A 207 -26.17 18.73 14.79
N TRP A 208 -25.70 18.26 15.95
CA TRP A 208 -26.41 17.29 16.77
C TRP A 208 -27.00 18.01 17.99
N ARG A 209 -28.32 17.99 18.15
CA ARG A 209 -29.06 18.70 19.20
C ARG A 209 -30.13 17.78 19.83
N ASP A 210 -31.28 18.33 20.15
CA ASP A 210 -32.37 17.70 20.89
C ASP A 210 -32.86 16.41 20.21
N GLU A 211 -32.97 16.40 18.90
CA GLU A 211 -33.42 15.22 18.13
C GLU A 211 -32.46 14.03 18.29
N HIS A 212 -31.15 14.29 18.19
CA HIS A 212 -30.13 13.27 18.40
C HIS A 212 -30.10 12.80 19.85
N ALA A 213 -30.24 13.72 20.80
CA ALA A 213 -30.30 13.38 22.23
C ALA A 213 -31.50 12.49 22.54
N ALA A 214 -32.69 12.85 22.02
CA ALA A 214 -33.90 12.04 22.16
C ALA A 214 -33.72 10.66 21.57
N GLY A 215 -33.13 10.58 20.37
CA GLY A 215 -32.82 9.31 19.69
C GLY A 215 -31.90 8.42 20.50
N LEU A 216 -30.87 8.98 21.13
CA LEU A 216 -29.93 8.24 21.98
C LEU A 216 -30.60 7.72 23.25
N ILE A 217 -31.47 8.53 23.88
CA ILE A 217 -32.23 8.09 25.05
C ILE A 217 -33.18 6.93 24.67
N ALA A 218 -33.84 7.04 23.51
CA ALA A 218 -34.71 5.98 22.99
C ALA A 218 -33.88 4.70 22.73
N ALA A 219 -32.71 4.83 22.11
CA ALA A 219 -31.80 3.70 21.87
C ALA A 219 -31.35 3.04 23.17
N ALA A 220 -30.94 3.85 24.15
CA ALA A 220 -30.52 3.37 25.46
C ALA A 220 -31.64 2.64 26.19
N THR A 221 -32.87 3.19 26.13
CA THR A 221 -34.06 2.57 26.73
C THR A 221 -34.33 1.22 26.06
N GLU A 222 -34.26 1.16 24.74
CA GLU A 222 -34.45 -0.07 23.97
C GLU A 222 -33.40 -1.13 24.36
N THR A 223 -32.13 -0.72 24.52
CA THR A 223 -31.05 -1.62 24.96
C THR A 223 -31.40 -2.29 26.30
N LEU A 224 -31.86 -1.50 27.26
CA LEU A 224 -32.20 -2.02 28.60
C LEU A 224 -33.35 -3.02 28.52
N VAL A 225 -34.35 -2.77 27.67
CA VAL A 225 -35.47 -3.70 27.44
C VAL A 225 -34.97 -5.01 26.82
N LEU A 226 -34.10 -4.90 25.80
CA LEU A 226 -33.55 -6.06 25.10
C LEU A 226 -32.74 -6.98 26.03
N TRP A 227 -32.00 -6.40 26.95
CA TRP A 227 -31.10 -7.17 27.86
C TRP A 227 -31.73 -7.53 29.20
N ASN A 228 -32.92 -7.01 29.52
CA ASN A 228 -33.57 -7.30 30.80
C ASN A 228 -34.00 -8.77 30.87
N VAL A 229 -33.38 -9.53 31.74
CA VAL A 229 -33.70 -10.95 31.98
C VAL A 229 -34.07 -11.09 33.45
N GLU A 230 -35.35 -11.36 33.72
CA GLU A 230 -35.88 -11.56 35.09
C GLU A 230 -35.59 -10.35 36.02
N GLY A 231 -35.63 -9.12 35.48
CA GLY A 231 -35.45 -7.91 36.29
C GLY A 231 -33.99 -7.50 36.50
N THR A 232 -33.03 -8.18 35.87
CA THR A 232 -31.60 -7.83 35.91
C THR A 232 -31.05 -7.65 34.53
N ASP A 233 -30.01 -6.84 34.41
CA ASP A 233 -29.33 -6.68 33.13
C ASP A 233 -28.63 -7.96 32.70
N GLY A 234 -28.87 -8.43 31.49
CA GLY A 234 -28.27 -9.64 30.92
C GLY A 234 -26.81 -9.48 30.53
N VAL A 235 -26.27 -8.26 30.60
CA VAL A 235 -24.87 -7.93 30.26
C VAL A 235 -24.35 -6.94 31.31
N ASN A 236 -23.05 -6.98 31.55
CA ASN A 236 -22.40 -5.98 32.40
C ASN A 236 -22.14 -4.71 31.60
N PHE A 237 -23.05 -3.73 31.66
CA PHE A 237 -22.95 -2.48 30.91
C PHE A 237 -21.77 -1.63 31.33
N ALA A 238 -21.31 -1.71 32.57
CA ALA A 238 -20.14 -0.97 33.04
C ALA A 238 -18.88 -1.43 32.28
N GLU A 239 -18.70 -2.77 32.15
CA GLU A 239 -17.55 -3.31 31.42
C GLU A 239 -17.69 -3.08 29.91
N LEU A 240 -18.89 -3.29 29.35
CA LEU A 240 -19.12 -3.05 27.90
C LEU A 240 -18.84 -1.59 27.56
N SER A 241 -19.31 -0.66 28.40
CA SER A 241 -19.06 0.78 28.15
C SER A 241 -17.58 1.14 28.27
N ALA A 242 -16.84 0.46 29.16
CA ALA A 242 -15.39 0.64 29.28
C ALA A 242 -14.67 0.16 28.02
N ASP A 243 -15.07 -0.99 27.46
CA ASP A 243 -14.52 -1.50 26.21
C ASP A 243 -14.79 -0.54 25.04
N ILE A 244 -16.03 -0.04 24.94
CA ILE A 244 -16.42 0.92 23.90
C ILE A 244 -15.62 2.23 24.06
N ALA A 245 -15.50 2.72 25.29
CA ALA A 245 -14.75 3.95 25.58
C ALA A 245 -13.29 3.83 25.15
N HIS A 246 -12.67 2.70 25.44
CA HIS A 246 -11.27 2.41 25.07
C HIS A 246 -11.07 2.52 23.54
N GLU A 247 -11.93 1.87 22.77
CA GLU A 247 -11.83 1.91 21.29
C GLU A 247 -12.14 3.32 20.76
N ALA A 248 -13.14 4.00 21.32
CA ALA A 248 -13.51 5.36 20.92
C ALA A 248 -12.34 6.34 21.18
N GLU A 249 -11.68 6.24 22.33
CA GLU A 249 -10.50 7.05 22.67
C GLU A 249 -9.34 6.79 21.69
N GLN A 250 -9.11 5.54 21.32
CA GLN A 250 -8.10 5.19 20.30
C GLN A 250 -8.44 5.85 18.96
N ALA A 251 -9.70 5.79 18.53
CA ALA A 251 -10.14 6.41 17.27
C ALA A 251 -9.94 7.94 17.31
N LEU A 252 -10.28 8.58 18.42
CA LEU A 252 -10.06 10.03 18.62
C LEU A 252 -8.57 10.39 18.55
N PHE A 253 -7.73 9.60 19.22
CA PHE A 253 -6.27 9.79 19.18
C PHE A 253 -5.73 9.67 17.76
N LEU A 254 -6.11 8.61 17.03
CA LEU A 254 -5.66 8.40 15.66
C LEU A 254 -6.15 9.52 14.73
N THR A 255 -7.37 10.01 14.93
CA THR A 255 -7.92 11.12 14.14
C THR A 255 -7.08 12.40 14.33
N ARG A 256 -6.69 12.72 15.58
CA ARG A 256 -5.81 13.85 15.85
C ARG A 256 -4.45 13.67 15.17
N GLN A 257 -3.85 12.48 15.31
CA GLN A 257 -2.55 12.16 14.72
C GLN A 257 -2.59 12.27 13.18
N ILE A 258 -3.67 11.81 12.55
CA ILE A 258 -3.85 11.89 11.09
C ILE A 258 -3.93 13.37 10.67
N LYS A 259 -4.64 14.19 11.43
CA LYS A 259 -4.75 15.63 11.15
C LYS A 259 -3.36 16.31 11.22
N ASP A 260 -2.59 16.04 12.28
CA ASP A 260 -1.24 16.60 12.44
C ASP A 260 -0.32 16.17 11.28
N ILE A 261 -0.42 14.89 10.86
CA ILE A 261 0.34 14.37 9.73
C ILE A 261 -0.10 15.05 8.43
N ASP A 262 -1.40 15.31 8.26
CA ASP A 262 -1.92 15.99 7.05
C ASP A 262 -1.36 17.39 6.90
N GLU A 263 -1.21 18.13 8.01
CA GLU A 263 -0.59 19.47 8.00
C GLU A 263 0.89 19.41 7.58
N ARG A 264 1.63 18.42 8.12
CA ARG A 264 3.04 18.20 7.74
C ARG A 264 3.15 17.76 6.27
N ILE A 265 2.25 16.90 5.79
CA ILE A 265 2.20 16.45 4.38
C ILE A 265 1.99 17.65 3.47
N ALA A 266 1.08 18.58 3.81
CA ALA A 266 0.81 19.75 2.98
C ALA A 266 2.08 20.59 2.78
N ASN A 267 2.86 20.79 3.85
CA ASN A 267 4.11 21.56 3.79
C ASN A 267 5.17 20.84 2.94
N LEU A 268 5.37 19.53 3.18
CA LEU A 268 6.35 18.74 2.41
C LEU A 268 5.95 18.59 0.95
N TYR A 269 4.65 18.52 0.66
CA TYR A 269 4.15 18.45 -0.71
C TYR A 269 4.45 19.76 -1.46
N ALA A 270 4.27 20.90 -0.81
CA ALA A 270 4.57 22.21 -1.40
C ALA A 270 6.04 22.32 -1.83
N ASP A 271 6.95 21.71 -1.05
CA ASP A 271 8.38 21.65 -1.39
C ASP A 271 8.66 20.64 -2.53
N ALA A 272 7.96 19.51 -2.54
CA ALA A 272 8.20 18.42 -3.53
C ALA A 272 7.58 18.71 -4.88
N ASP A 273 6.49 19.48 -4.94
CA ASP A 273 5.76 19.81 -6.18
C ASP A 273 5.31 21.28 -6.15
N PRO A 274 6.26 22.23 -6.13
CA PRO A 274 5.93 23.64 -5.93
C PRO A 274 5.06 24.26 -7.04
N GLN A 275 5.04 23.63 -8.21
CA GLN A 275 4.23 24.08 -9.34
C GLN A 275 2.86 23.38 -9.41
N GLY A 276 2.59 22.41 -8.50
CA GLY A 276 1.33 21.68 -8.48
C GLY A 276 1.10 20.79 -9.69
N ILE A 277 2.17 20.30 -10.30
CA ILE A 277 2.11 19.50 -11.53
C ILE A 277 1.30 18.22 -11.32
N VAL A 278 1.55 17.52 -10.21
CA VAL A 278 0.86 16.28 -9.89
C VAL A 278 -0.62 16.54 -9.60
N ALA A 279 -0.90 17.61 -8.85
CA ALA A 279 -2.28 17.98 -8.46
C ALA A 279 -3.12 18.45 -9.67
N SER A 280 -2.48 18.87 -10.78
CA SER A 280 -3.19 19.29 -11.99
C SER A 280 -3.85 18.13 -12.74
N ALA A 281 -3.48 16.88 -12.44
CA ALA A 281 -4.03 15.73 -13.15
C ALA A 281 -5.48 15.42 -12.68
N PRO A 282 -6.35 15.01 -13.61
CA PRO A 282 -7.75 14.74 -13.27
C PRO A 282 -7.88 13.63 -12.23
N GLY A 283 -8.76 13.83 -11.25
CA GLY A 283 -9.03 12.86 -10.19
C GLY A 283 -8.00 12.83 -9.07
N VAL A 284 -7.01 13.73 -9.10
CA VAL A 284 -5.92 13.77 -8.12
C VAL A 284 -6.16 14.87 -7.10
N GLY A 285 -6.68 14.49 -5.94
CA GLY A 285 -6.88 15.39 -4.81
C GLY A 285 -5.62 15.49 -3.92
N PRO A 286 -5.66 16.30 -2.84
CA PRO A 286 -4.47 16.59 -2.02
C PRO A 286 -3.74 15.35 -1.46
N THR A 287 -4.47 14.38 -0.94
CA THR A 287 -3.87 13.14 -0.40
C THR A 287 -3.18 12.34 -1.51
N ILE A 288 -3.86 12.22 -2.65
CA ILE A 288 -3.38 11.43 -3.78
C ILE A 288 -2.14 12.08 -4.40
N SER A 289 -2.17 13.43 -4.57
CA SER A 289 -1.02 14.14 -5.14
C SER A 289 0.21 14.00 -4.27
N ALA A 290 0.05 14.09 -2.94
CA ALA A 290 1.15 13.92 -2.00
C ALA A 290 1.75 12.50 -2.08
N VAL A 291 0.89 11.47 -2.19
CA VAL A 291 1.36 10.08 -2.34
C VAL A 291 2.12 9.93 -3.66
N ILE A 292 1.56 10.41 -4.76
CA ILE A 292 2.20 10.28 -6.09
C ILE A 292 3.56 11.00 -6.08
N ALA A 293 3.60 12.25 -5.65
CA ALA A 293 4.85 13.05 -5.59
C ALA A 293 5.89 12.38 -4.67
N GLY A 294 5.47 11.94 -3.50
CA GLY A 294 6.38 11.32 -2.52
C GLY A 294 6.89 9.96 -2.97
N ARG A 295 6.03 9.11 -3.56
CA ARG A 295 6.41 7.74 -3.94
C ARG A 295 7.19 7.71 -5.26
N ILE A 296 6.87 8.57 -6.22
CA ILE A 296 7.64 8.70 -7.47
C ILE A 296 8.95 9.46 -7.19
N GLY A 297 8.89 10.57 -6.46
CA GLY A 297 10.04 11.44 -6.23
C GLY A 297 10.49 12.06 -7.56
N ASP A 298 11.80 12.05 -7.82
CA ASP A 298 12.32 12.50 -9.11
C ASP A 298 11.95 11.49 -10.20
N PRO A 299 11.14 11.86 -11.19
CA PRO A 299 10.76 10.94 -12.26
C PRO A 299 11.92 10.55 -13.17
N HIS A 300 13.04 11.30 -13.15
CA HIS A 300 14.22 11.02 -13.97
C HIS A 300 15.06 9.87 -13.38
N ARG A 301 14.82 9.48 -12.12
CA ARG A 301 15.47 8.30 -11.54
C ARG A 301 15.05 6.97 -12.20
N PHE A 302 13.98 7.00 -12.97
CA PHE A 302 13.52 5.84 -13.74
C PHE A 302 14.04 5.93 -15.17
N THR A 303 14.53 4.83 -15.73
CA THR A 303 15.08 4.77 -17.08
C THR A 303 14.05 5.07 -18.17
N SER A 304 12.76 4.79 -17.88
CA SER A 304 11.69 4.95 -18.87
C SER A 304 10.33 5.12 -18.18
N LEU A 305 9.32 5.53 -18.92
CA LEU A 305 7.93 5.55 -18.46
C LEU A 305 7.42 4.14 -18.19
N ALA A 306 7.92 3.14 -18.90
CA ALA A 306 7.60 1.72 -18.65
C ALA A 306 8.12 1.29 -17.27
N ALA A 307 9.31 1.75 -16.88
CA ALA A 307 9.87 1.46 -15.55
C ALA A 307 9.00 2.08 -14.44
N ILE A 308 8.43 3.28 -14.68
CA ILE A 308 7.50 3.90 -13.71
C ILE A 308 6.22 3.05 -13.58
N ARG A 309 5.65 2.58 -14.70
CA ARG A 309 4.48 1.69 -14.66
C ARG A 309 4.80 0.39 -13.90
N ALA A 310 5.95 -0.20 -14.15
CA ALA A 310 6.40 -1.41 -13.44
C ALA A 310 6.53 -1.16 -11.93
N TYR A 311 7.03 0.01 -11.55
CA TYR A 311 7.19 0.45 -10.15
C TYR A 311 5.83 0.50 -9.42
N THR A 312 4.73 0.78 -10.13
CA THR A 312 3.38 0.76 -9.54
C THR A 312 2.82 -0.66 -9.38
N GLY A 313 3.37 -1.63 -10.12
CA GLY A 313 2.82 -3.00 -10.19
C GLY A 313 1.52 -3.10 -10.98
N LEU A 314 1.20 -2.10 -11.80
CA LEU A 314 -0.01 -2.05 -12.63
C LEU A 314 0.18 -2.72 -14.00
N VAL A 315 1.38 -3.22 -14.28
CA VAL A 315 1.66 -3.92 -15.54
C VAL A 315 1.11 -5.36 -15.47
N PRO A 316 0.60 -5.91 -16.59
CA PRO A 316 0.10 -7.29 -16.59
C PRO A 316 1.26 -8.29 -16.42
N LYS A 317 0.96 -9.40 -15.81
CA LYS A 317 1.84 -10.57 -15.84
C LYS A 317 1.78 -11.16 -17.24
N VAL A 318 2.94 -11.44 -17.81
CA VAL A 318 3.05 -12.05 -19.13
C VAL A 318 3.68 -13.42 -18.98
N SER A 319 3.01 -14.43 -19.49
CA SER A 319 3.56 -15.77 -19.63
C SER A 319 3.59 -16.09 -21.12
N GLN A 320 4.74 -16.44 -21.64
CA GLN A 320 4.91 -16.80 -23.04
C GLN A 320 5.55 -18.19 -23.12
N SER A 321 4.88 -19.09 -23.83
CA SER A 321 5.38 -20.41 -24.14
C SER A 321 5.24 -20.61 -25.64
N GLY A 322 6.37 -20.60 -26.33
CA GLY A 322 6.39 -20.64 -27.80
C GLY A 322 5.68 -19.42 -28.39
N VAL A 323 4.70 -19.67 -29.25
CA VAL A 323 3.93 -18.62 -29.92
C VAL A 323 2.74 -18.11 -29.09
N VAL A 324 2.41 -18.77 -27.99
CA VAL A 324 1.25 -18.39 -27.14
C VAL A 324 1.72 -17.40 -26.06
N LYS A 325 1.18 -16.18 -26.14
CA LYS A 325 1.40 -15.15 -25.13
C LYS A 325 0.10 -14.96 -24.34
N THR A 326 0.16 -15.25 -23.04
CA THR A 326 -0.98 -15.07 -22.13
C THR A 326 -0.74 -13.88 -21.20
N GLU A 327 -1.63 -12.92 -21.26
CA GLU A 327 -1.64 -11.80 -20.31
C GLU A 327 -2.68 -12.09 -19.22
N SER A 328 -2.23 -12.06 -17.99
CA SER A 328 -3.09 -12.32 -16.83
C SER A 328 -3.22 -11.05 -15.97
N SER A 329 -3.60 -11.21 -14.69
CA SER A 329 -3.77 -10.10 -13.75
C SER A 329 -2.49 -9.27 -13.61
N ILE A 330 -2.62 -8.06 -13.07
CA ILE A 330 -1.46 -7.18 -12.79
C ILE A 330 -0.45 -7.86 -11.87
N THR A 331 0.82 -7.52 -12.01
CA THR A 331 1.92 -8.14 -11.25
C THR A 331 1.79 -7.94 -9.74
N LYS A 332 1.29 -6.78 -9.31
CA LYS A 332 1.27 -6.30 -7.91
C LYS A 332 2.69 -6.24 -7.29
N ALA A 333 3.73 -6.44 -8.09
CA ALA A 333 5.14 -6.46 -7.66
C ALA A 333 5.75 -5.04 -7.59
N GLY A 334 4.96 -4.07 -7.17
CA GLY A 334 5.38 -2.66 -7.06
C GLY A 334 4.86 -2.04 -5.78
N ASP A 335 4.85 -0.72 -5.76
CA ASP A 335 4.43 0.07 -4.59
C ASP A 335 2.91 -0.05 -4.37
N PRO A 336 2.45 -0.71 -3.29
CA PRO A 336 1.02 -0.91 -3.08
C PRO A 336 0.27 0.38 -2.75
N LEU A 337 0.88 1.34 -2.03
CA LEU A 337 0.23 2.61 -1.69
C LEU A 337 0.04 3.46 -2.95
N LEU A 338 1.08 3.56 -3.78
CA LEU A 338 1.00 4.28 -5.05
C LEU A 338 -0.06 3.66 -5.97
N ARG A 339 -0.10 2.34 -6.06
CA ARG A 339 -1.09 1.61 -6.87
C ARG A 339 -2.52 1.88 -6.39
N GLU A 340 -2.77 1.83 -5.07
CA GLU A 340 -4.07 2.10 -4.44
C GLU A 340 -4.55 3.53 -4.78
N MET A 341 -3.67 4.50 -4.65
CA MET A 341 -4.00 5.90 -4.93
C MET A 341 -4.25 6.15 -6.42
N LEU A 342 -3.45 5.53 -7.29
CA LEU A 342 -3.64 5.63 -8.74
C LEU A 342 -4.94 4.98 -9.19
N TYR A 343 -5.35 3.88 -8.57
CA TYR A 343 -6.64 3.23 -8.82
C TYR A 343 -7.78 4.21 -8.49
N THR A 344 -7.73 4.81 -7.31
CA THR A 344 -8.73 5.78 -6.85
C THR A 344 -8.78 7.00 -7.77
N ALA A 345 -7.62 7.56 -8.11
CA ALA A 345 -7.53 8.71 -9.01
C ALA A 345 -8.08 8.39 -10.40
N ALA A 346 -7.77 7.21 -10.93
CA ALA A 346 -8.21 6.80 -12.27
C ALA A 346 -9.74 6.64 -12.33
N ASP A 347 -10.37 6.14 -11.25
CA ASP A 347 -11.83 6.05 -11.19
C ASP A 347 -12.49 7.44 -11.16
N GLN A 348 -11.82 8.44 -10.59
CA GLN A 348 -12.31 9.82 -10.65
C GLN A 348 -11.98 10.48 -12.00
N ALA A 349 -10.76 10.23 -12.52
CA ALA A 349 -10.31 10.82 -13.79
C ALA A 349 -11.29 10.51 -14.95
N ARG A 350 -11.81 9.29 -15.03
CA ARG A 350 -12.78 8.93 -16.09
C ARG A 350 -14.13 9.66 -16.01
N LYS A 351 -14.36 10.38 -14.91
CA LYS A 351 -15.59 11.19 -14.73
C LYS A 351 -15.37 12.65 -15.15
N VAL A 352 -14.12 13.01 -15.49
CA VAL A 352 -13.70 14.38 -15.81
C VAL A 352 -13.01 14.46 -17.17
N ASP A 353 -12.16 13.48 -17.49
CA ASP A 353 -11.36 13.45 -18.72
C ASP A 353 -12.03 12.54 -19.77
N PRO A 354 -12.50 13.10 -20.90
CA PRO A 354 -13.15 12.31 -21.96
C PRO A 354 -12.29 11.19 -22.53
N GLN A 355 -10.97 11.34 -22.58
CA GLN A 355 -10.08 10.28 -23.07
C GLN A 355 -10.07 9.06 -22.15
N PHE A 356 -10.14 9.30 -20.83
CA PHE A 356 -10.28 8.23 -19.85
C PHE A 356 -11.67 7.60 -19.91
N ALA A 357 -12.72 8.42 -20.08
CA ALA A 357 -14.09 7.95 -20.20
C ALA A 357 -14.28 7.06 -21.45
N ALA A 358 -13.77 7.49 -22.59
CA ALA A 358 -13.82 6.75 -23.86
C ALA A 358 -13.09 5.41 -23.73
N LYS A 359 -11.91 5.41 -23.14
CA LYS A 359 -11.15 4.16 -22.90
C LYS A 359 -11.89 3.23 -21.94
N TYR A 360 -12.47 3.77 -20.88
CA TYR A 360 -13.26 2.99 -19.91
C TYR A 360 -14.47 2.34 -20.59
N GLN A 361 -15.23 3.12 -21.36
CA GLN A 361 -16.41 2.64 -22.09
C GLN A 361 -16.04 1.48 -23.03
N ARG A 362 -14.95 1.64 -23.79
CA ARG A 362 -14.44 0.61 -24.71
C ARG A 362 -14.07 -0.69 -23.98
N LEU A 363 -13.39 -0.57 -22.83
CA LEU A 363 -12.99 -1.74 -22.03
C LEU A 363 -14.20 -2.46 -21.45
N MET A 364 -15.19 -1.70 -20.95
CA MET A 364 -16.43 -2.26 -20.40
C MET A 364 -17.29 -2.91 -21.49
N ALA A 365 -17.35 -2.32 -22.67
CA ALA A 365 -18.06 -2.88 -23.83
C ALA A 365 -17.42 -4.20 -24.30
N GLY A 366 -16.11 -4.38 -24.06
CA GLY A 366 -15.39 -5.62 -24.30
C GLY A 366 -15.45 -6.61 -23.12
N ASP A 367 -16.44 -6.48 -22.26
CA ASP A 367 -16.68 -7.37 -21.11
C ASP A 367 -15.53 -7.43 -20.08
N ARG A 368 -14.69 -6.41 -20.03
CA ARG A 368 -13.62 -6.36 -19.02
C ARG A 368 -14.22 -5.96 -17.66
N HIS A 369 -13.79 -6.67 -16.61
CA HIS A 369 -14.21 -6.36 -15.24
C HIS A 369 -13.84 -4.91 -14.89
N HIS A 370 -14.71 -4.23 -14.14
CA HIS A 370 -14.52 -2.84 -13.70
C HIS A 370 -13.12 -2.59 -13.14
N ASP A 371 -12.69 -3.40 -12.16
CA ASP A 371 -11.38 -3.20 -11.51
C ASP A 371 -10.23 -3.34 -12.51
N SER A 372 -10.35 -4.28 -13.45
CA SER A 372 -9.34 -4.44 -14.50
C SER A 372 -9.31 -3.22 -15.42
N ALA A 373 -10.48 -2.70 -15.80
CA ALA A 373 -10.58 -1.49 -16.61
C ALA A 373 -9.92 -0.30 -15.90
N ILE A 374 -10.22 -0.11 -14.60
CA ILE A 374 -9.61 0.97 -13.79
C ILE A 374 -8.08 0.79 -13.68
N CYS A 375 -7.58 -0.45 -13.55
CA CYS A 375 -6.12 -0.69 -13.54
C CYS A 375 -5.46 -0.24 -14.87
N HIS A 376 -6.12 -0.45 -16.01
CA HIS A 376 -5.63 0.06 -17.29
C HIS A 376 -5.61 1.59 -17.33
N LEU A 377 -6.63 2.23 -16.78
CA LEU A 377 -6.69 3.70 -16.67
C LEU A 377 -5.61 4.21 -15.72
N ALA A 378 -5.39 3.53 -14.60
CA ALA A 378 -4.36 3.91 -13.62
C ALA A 378 -2.96 3.86 -14.22
N ALA A 379 -2.67 2.85 -15.05
CA ALA A 379 -1.40 2.76 -15.78
C ALA A 379 -1.26 3.90 -16.79
N MET A 380 -2.34 4.29 -17.46
CA MET A 380 -2.38 5.45 -18.36
C MET A 380 -2.15 6.75 -17.59
N LEU A 381 -2.83 6.90 -16.43
CA LEU A 381 -2.75 8.10 -15.60
C LEU A 381 -1.32 8.32 -15.07
N VAL A 382 -0.68 7.29 -14.51
CA VAL A 382 0.68 7.44 -14.01
C VAL A 382 1.67 7.78 -15.12
N THR A 383 1.46 7.22 -16.31
CA THR A 383 2.31 7.55 -17.48
C THR A 383 2.21 9.04 -17.83
N ARG A 384 0.97 9.57 -17.86
CA ARG A 384 0.73 10.98 -18.18
C ARG A 384 1.27 11.91 -17.09
N ILE A 385 1.02 11.59 -15.82
CA ILE A 385 1.56 12.37 -14.69
C ILE A 385 3.10 12.40 -14.76
N ALA A 386 3.72 11.25 -14.97
CA ALA A 386 5.19 11.17 -15.06
C ALA A 386 5.73 11.97 -16.26
N THR A 387 4.99 11.99 -17.36
CA THR A 387 5.36 12.84 -18.53
C THR A 387 5.30 14.32 -18.16
N CYS A 388 4.22 14.73 -17.48
CA CYS A 388 4.06 16.11 -16.99
C CYS A 388 5.18 16.49 -16.02
N MET A 389 5.50 15.61 -15.06
CA MET A 389 6.58 15.82 -14.10
C MET A 389 7.93 15.97 -14.79
N ARG A 390 8.23 15.13 -15.80
CA ARG A 390 9.49 15.20 -16.55
C ARG A 390 9.59 16.48 -17.39
N ALA A 391 8.46 16.93 -17.93
CA ALA A 391 8.41 18.14 -18.75
C ALA A 391 8.34 19.43 -17.91
N GLY A 392 8.06 19.34 -16.61
CA GLY A 392 7.82 20.49 -15.76
C GLY A 392 6.57 21.26 -16.17
N GLN A 393 5.52 20.57 -16.67
CA GLN A 393 4.31 21.20 -17.21
C GLN A 393 3.06 20.56 -16.60
N PRO A 394 2.04 21.36 -16.27
CA PRO A 394 0.79 20.82 -15.75
C PRO A 394 0.03 19.99 -16.78
N TYR A 395 -0.90 19.20 -16.29
CA TYR A 395 -1.72 18.34 -17.13
C TYR A 395 -2.75 19.15 -17.93
N UNK A 396 -2.88 19.02 -19.07
CA UNK A 396 -3.63 19.55 -19.81
C UNK A 396 -4.64 18.71 -20.10
N LEU A 397 -5.92 19.01 -19.85
CA LEU A 397 -7.13 18.28 -20.16
C LEU A 397 -7.55 18.45 -21.62
N ARG A 398 -7.85 17.34 -22.29
CA ARG A 398 -8.15 17.35 -23.72
C ARG A 398 -9.30 16.40 -24.05
N ASP A 399 -10.13 16.78 -25.04
CA ASP A 399 -11.11 15.87 -25.64
C ASP A 399 -10.40 14.78 -26.46
N THR A 400 -11.13 13.84 -26.96
CA THR A 400 -10.64 12.69 -27.77
C THR A 400 -10.05 13.14 -29.12
N ASP A 401 -10.42 14.31 -29.61
CA ASP A 401 -9.83 14.94 -30.81
C ASP A 401 -8.59 15.80 -30.50
N SER A 402 -8.14 15.79 -29.25
CA SER A 402 -6.98 16.55 -28.74
C SER A 402 -7.24 18.06 -28.51
N THR A 403 -8.46 18.53 -28.66
CA THR A 403 -8.85 19.92 -28.34
C THR A 403 -8.72 20.14 -26.84
N ALA A 404 -8.08 21.24 -26.43
CA ALA A 404 -7.97 21.62 -25.01
C ALA A 404 -9.35 22.01 -24.46
N ILE A 405 -9.67 21.52 -23.27
CA ILE A 405 -10.98 21.70 -22.62
C ILE A 405 -10.82 21.96 -21.13
N THR A 406 -11.85 22.53 -20.53
CA THR A 406 -11.98 22.68 -19.07
C THR A 406 -12.61 21.43 -18.46
N GLU A 407 -12.54 21.29 -17.13
CA GLU A 407 -13.19 20.20 -16.41
C GLU A 407 -14.71 20.18 -16.62
N SER A 408 -15.35 21.37 -16.64
CA SER A 408 -16.80 21.46 -16.86
C SER A 408 -17.20 20.96 -18.25
N GLU A 409 -16.43 21.32 -19.26
CA GLU A 409 -16.61 20.83 -20.62
C GLU A 409 -16.40 19.32 -20.71
N GLY A 410 -15.34 18.82 -20.06
CA GLY A 410 -15.07 17.39 -19.97
C GLY A 410 -16.22 16.60 -19.39
N ARG A 411 -16.79 17.07 -18.27
CA ARG A 411 -17.96 16.44 -17.64
C ARG A 411 -19.17 16.46 -18.57
N ALA A 412 -19.41 17.56 -19.29
CA ALA A 412 -20.51 17.70 -20.25
C ALA A 412 -20.35 16.72 -21.43
N ILE A 413 -19.15 16.64 -22.00
CA ILE A 413 -18.81 15.71 -23.08
C ILE A 413 -19.05 14.26 -22.62
N ILE A 414 -18.59 13.90 -21.42
CA ILE A 414 -18.77 12.55 -20.88
C ILE A 414 -20.24 12.21 -20.71
N LYS A 415 -21.01 13.16 -20.18
CA LYS A 415 -22.46 12.98 -20.01
C LYS A 415 -23.18 12.78 -21.36
N GLN A 416 -22.69 13.40 -22.41
CA GLN A 416 -23.29 13.31 -23.75
C GLN A 416 -22.86 12.04 -24.51
N ARG A 417 -21.55 11.71 -24.48
CA ARG A 417 -20.95 10.71 -25.39
C ARG A 417 -20.56 9.38 -24.74
N TYR A 418 -20.25 9.37 -23.44
CA TYR A 418 -19.58 8.23 -22.79
C TYR A 418 -20.36 7.65 -21.60
N GLN A 419 -21.70 7.65 -21.72
CA GLN A 419 -22.55 7.01 -20.73
C GLN A 419 -22.52 5.49 -20.88
N LEU A 420 -22.46 4.80 -19.76
CA LEU A 420 -22.63 3.35 -19.69
C LEU A 420 -23.98 3.02 -19.09
N ASP A 421 -24.63 1.96 -19.59
CA ASP A 421 -25.79 1.38 -18.93
C ASP A 421 -25.39 1.08 -17.46
N PRO A 422 -26.15 1.57 -16.47
CA PRO A 422 -25.87 1.28 -15.07
C PRO A 422 -25.75 -0.22 -14.77
N ARG A 423 -26.43 -1.07 -15.54
CA ARG A 423 -26.41 -2.52 -15.37
C ARG A 423 -25.18 -3.21 -15.98
N GLN A 424 -24.39 -2.49 -16.78
CA GLN A 424 -23.23 -3.08 -17.48
C GLN A 424 -22.22 -3.70 -16.50
N ARG A 425 -21.95 -3.05 -15.38
CA ARG A 425 -21.04 -3.58 -14.36
C ARG A 425 -21.53 -4.90 -13.77
N ASP A 426 -22.83 -4.95 -13.45
CA ASP A 426 -23.42 -6.16 -12.88
C ASP A 426 -23.46 -7.29 -13.91
N HIS A 427 -23.78 -6.96 -15.15
CA HIS A 427 -23.76 -7.92 -16.26
C HIS A 427 -22.38 -8.57 -16.39
N VAL A 428 -21.32 -7.76 -16.49
CA VAL A 428 -19.94 -8.24 -16.61
C VAL A 428 -19.55 -9.08 -15.38
N ARG A 429 -19.90 -8.62 -14.19
CA ARG A 429 -19.63 -9.33 -12.94
C ARG A 429 -20.26 -10.71 -12.92
N HIS A 430 -21.54 -10.81 -13.24
CA HIS A 430 -22.28 -12.08 -13.29
C HIS A 430 -21.72 -13.02 -14.36
N LYS A 431 -21.39 -12.49 -15.54
CA LYS A 431 -20.79 -13.26 -16.63
C LYS A 431 -19.46 -13.88 -16.17
N LEU A 432 -18.57 -13.08 -15.59
CA LEU A 432 -17.26 -13.55 -15.12
C LEU A 432 -17.38 -14.57 -13.97
N MET A 433 -18.36 -14.41 -13.08
CA MET A 433 -18.61 -15.38 -12.01
C MET A 433 -19.06 -16.72 -12.59
N ARG A 434 -19.96 -16.69 -13.57
CA ARG A 434 -20.46 -17.89 -14.27
C ARG A 434 -19.31 -18.62 -14.99
N ASP A 435 -18.46 -17.85 -15.68
CA ASP A 435 -17.31 -18.43 -16.42
C ASP A 435 -16.32 -19.09 -15.47
N ARG A 436 -16.07 -18.48 -14.30
CA ARG A 436 -15.19 -19.07 -13.24
C ARG A 436 -15.79 -20.36 -12.69
N ARG A 437 -17.09 -20.42 -12.44
CA ARG A 437 -17.79 -21.63 -11.96
C ARG A 437 -17.66 -22.75 -12.99
N ASN A 438 -17.91 -22.44 -14.25
CA ASN A 438 -17.84 -23.42 -15.35
C ASN A 438 -16.43 -23.98 -15.47
N LYS A 439 -15.40 -23.13 -15.39
CA LYS A 439 -14.00 -23.53 -15.45
C LYS A 439 -13.62 -24.43 -14.26
N ALA A 440 -14.01 -24.05 -13.04
CA ALA A 440 -13.74 -24.86 -11.83
C ALA A 440 -14.42 -26.22 -11.91
N GLY A 441 -15.63 -26.29 -12.43
CA GLY A 441 -16.36 -27.54 -12.65
C GLY A 441 -15.65 -28.46 -13.65
N GLN A 442 -15.09 -27.88 -14.72
CA GLN A 442 -14.32 -28.64 -15.72
C GLN A 442 -12.99 -29.14 -15.17
N GLU A 443 -12.31 -28.35 -14.33
CA GLU A 443 -11.06 -28.74 -13.69
C GLU A 443 -11.26 -29.87 -12.67
N SER A 444 -12.36 -29.84 -11.91
CA SER A 444 -12.70 -30.91 -10.96
C SER A 444 -13.05 -32.22 -11.65
N GLN A 445 -13.60 -32.16 -12.86
CA GLN A 445 -13.90 -33.35 -13.67
C GLN A 445 -12.65 -33.94 -14.36
N LYS A 446 -11.60 -33.14 -14.52
CA LYS A 446 -10.34 -33.57 -15.17
C LYS A 446 -9.29 -34.11 -14.21
N SER A 447 -9.49 -34.00 -12.89
CA SER A 447 -8.58 -34.57 -11.90
C SER A 447 -8.75 -36.10 -11.91
N PRO A 448 -7.68 -36.89 -12.16
CA PRO A 448 -7.79 -38.34 -12.09
C PRO A 448 -8.14 -38.77 -10.67
N SER A 449 -9.08 -39.70 -10.53
CA SER A 449 -9.35 -40.34 -9.25
C SER A 449 -8.03 -40.94 -8.71
N ALA A 450 -7.66 -40.57 -7.50
CA ALA A 450 -6.48 -41.12 -6.86
C ALA A 450 -6.56 -42.67 -6.84
N PRO A 451 -5.48 -43.37 -7.15
CA PRO A 451 -5.50 -44.84 -7.11
C PRO A 451 -5.82 -45.28 -5.67
N THR A 452 -6.79 -46.16 -5.57
CA THR A 452 -7.20 -46.80 -4.31
C THR A 452 -5.96 -47.42 -3.65
N SER A 453 -5.56 -46.92 -2.50
CA SER A 453 -4.46 -47.50 -1.74
C SER A 453 -4.85 -48.93 -1.30
N GLN A 454 -4.14 -49.93 -1.78
CA GLN A 454 -4.25 -51.27 -1.22
C GLN A 454 -3.78 -51.27 0.23
N PRO A 455 -4.45 -51.99 1.12
CA PRO A 455 -4.03 -52.04 2.52
C PRO A 455 -2.65 -52.69 2.64
N ALA A 456 -1.77 -52.02 3.34
CA ALA A 456 -0.41 -52.51 3.58
C ALA A 456 -0.42 -53.85 4.34
N LYS A 457 0.28 -54.86 3.87
CA LYS A 457 0.48 -56.13 4.59
C LYS A 457 1.28 -55.84 5.88
N PRO A 458 0.92 -56.47 7.02
CA PRO A 458 1.65 -56.25 8.27
C PRO A 458 3.06 -56.84 8.20
N LYS A 459 4.05 -56.09 8.61
CA LYS A 459 5.44 -56.56 8.78
C LYS A 459 5.54 -57.55 9.94
N PRO A 460 6.32 -58.62 9.81
CA PRO A 460 6.53 -59.55 10.93
C PRO A 460 7.35 -58.89 12.05
N MET A 461 6.90 -59.07 13.26
CA MET A 461 7.60 -58.61 14.48
C MET A 461 8.88 -59.44 14.68
N THR A 462 10.03 -58.77 14.73
CA THR A 462 11.27 -59.36 15.20
C THR A 462 11.34 -59.28 16.72
N SER A 463 11.52 -60.47 17.35
CA SER A 463 11.75 -60.62 18.77
C SER A 463 13.19 -60.22 19.16
N ALA A 464 13.36 -59.19 19.95
CA ALA A 464 14.46 -58.84 20.87
C ALA A 464 14.16 -57.43 21.39
N GLN A 465 13.91 -57.21 22.64
CA GLN A 465 14.76 -57.35 23.80
C GLN A 465 13.95 -57.22 25.09
N VAL A 466 14.08 -58.19 25.90
CA VAL A 466 13.91 -58.12 27.36
C VAL A 466 15.31 -57.98 27.91
N ALA A 467 15.59 -56.86 28.60
CA ALA A 467 16.51 -56.69 29.74
C ALA A 467 16.58 -55.18 30.05
#